data_517f4895873a1abefb696b0fb4890822
#
_entry.id   517f4895873a1abefb696b0fb4890822
#
_cell.length_a   1.000
_cell.length_b   1.000
_cell.length_c   1.000
_cell.angle_alpha   90.00
_cell.angle_beta   90.00
_cell.angle_gamma   90.00
#
_symmetry.space_group_name_H-M   'P 1'
#
loop_
_entity.id
_entity.type
_entity.pdbx_description
1 polymer ?
#
loop_
_entity_poly.entity_id
_entity_poly.type
_entity_poly.pdbx_seq_one_letter_code
_entity_poly.pdbx_strand_id
1 'polypeptide(L)'
;QYMTVSPEEVAAKLCLSYSSFRKTFKEYTGFSPARFINEVRMSKAKEILTNTAMSIKEIAYNVGYNNHDYFFTAFRHMTGQTPAEYRNATQATKLL
;
A
#
# COMPACT_ATOMS: atom_id res chain seq x y z
N GLN A 1 -5.52 -7.93 -9.84
CA GLN A 1 -4.68 -7.60 -8.72
C GLN A 1 -4.47 -6.12 -8.56
N TYR A 2 -4.52 -5.66 -7.34
CA TYR A 2 -4.43 -4.25 -7.03
C TYR A 2 -2.97 -3.80 -6.97
N MET A 3 -2.63 -2.77 -7.75
CA MET A 3 -1.32 -2.12 -7.69
C MET A 3 -0.15 -3.06 -8.00
N THR A 4 -0.27 -3.82 -9.09
CA THR A 4 0.81 -4.72 -9.52
C THR A 4 1.84 -4.06 -10.43
N VAL A 5 1.57 -2.86 -10.92
CA VAL A 5 2.46 -2.15 -11.84
C VAL A 5 3.64 -1.55 -11.08
N SER A 6 4.86 -1.75 -11.58
CA SER A 6 6.05 -1.16 -10.98
C SER A 6 6.32 0.24 -11.54
N PRO A 7 6.99 1.11 -10.75
CA PRO A 7 7.37 2.43 -11.26
C PRO A 7 8.26 2.38 -12.48
N GLU A 8 9.11 1.35 -12.58
CA GLU A 8 10.00 1.18 -13.73
C GLU A 8 9.22 0.87 -15.00
N GLU A 9 8.15 0.08 -14.89
CA GLU A 9 7.29 -0.22 -16.03
C GLU A 9 6.54 1.02 -16.50
N VAL A 10 6.07 1.85 -15.58
CA VAL A 10 5.40 3.10 -15.94
C VAL A 10 6.36 4.03 -16.67
N ALA A 11 7.58 4.19 -16.14
CA ALA A 11 8.60 5.03 -16.77
C ALA A 11 8.90 4.54 -18.18
N ALA A 12 9.03 3.24 -18.38
CA ALA A 12 9.31 2.65 -19.69
C ALA A 12 8.18 2.95 -20.69
N LYS A 13 6.94 2.84 -20.27
CA LYS A 13 5.78 3.15 -21.10
C LYS A 13 5.72 4.61 -21.52
N LEU A 14 6.24 5.49 -20.69
CA LEU A 14 6.29 6.93 -20.99
C LEU A 14 7.55 7.32 -21.72
N CYS A 15 8.40 6.35 -22.11
CA CYS A 15 9.67 6.58 -22.79
C CYS A 15 10.61 7.49 -22.00
N LEU A 16 10.58 7.36 -20.68
CA LEU A 16 11.43 8.12 -19.76
C LEU A 16 12.39 7.17 -19.06
N SER A 17 13.60 7.67 -18.75
CA SER A 17 14.46 6.93 -17.82
C SER A 17 13.78 6.92 -16.46
N TYR A 18 14.06 5.88 -15.68
CA TYR A 18 13.50 5.81 -14.33
C TYR A 18 13.91 7.02 -13.48
N SER A 19 15.17 7.46 -13.60
CA SER A 19 15.65 8.62 -12.84
C SER A 19 14.88 9.88 -13.17
N SER A 20 14.63 10.15 -14.45
CA SER A 20 13.86 11.32 -14.89
C SER A 20 12.41 11.22 -14.42
N PHE A 21 11.80 10.06 -14.58
CA PHE A 21 10.43 9.80 -14.13
C PHE A 21 10.30 10.03 -12.62
N ARG A 22 11.22 9.46 -11.84
CA ARG A 22 11.20 9.56 -10.38
C ARG A 22 11.31 11.02 -9.94
N LYS A 23 12.21 11.79 -10.56
CA LYS A 23 12.40 13.20 -10.22
C LYS A 23 11.14 14.01 -10.50
N THR A 24 10.59 13.87 -11.70
CA THR A 24 9.39 14.59 -12.09
C THR A 24 8.19 14.21 -11.22
N PHE A 25 8.04 12.91 -10.96
CA PHE A 25 6.94 12.41 -10.13
C PHE A 25 7.00 13.01 -8.73
N LYS A 26 8.20 13.05 -8.14
CA LYS A 26 8.38 13.62 -6.81
C LYS A 26 8.11 15.12 -6.78
N GLU A 27 8.49 15.83 -7.82
CA GLU A 27 8.22 17.26 -7.92
C GLU A 27 6.72 17.56 -7.94
N TYR A 28 5.92 16.72 -8.59
CA TYR A 28 4.48 16.94 -8.69
C TYR A 28 3.71 16.40 -7.49
N THR A 29 4.11 15.26 -6.94
CA THR A 29 3.33 14.58 -5.88
C THR A 29 3.90 14.75 -4.48
N GLY A 30 5.16 15.12 -4.37
CA GLY A 30 5.87 15.18 -3.09
C GLY A 30 6.43 13.83 -2.66
N PHE A 31 6.16 12.75 -3.40
CA PHE A 31 6.60 11.39 -3.06
C PHE A 31 7.36 10.76 -4.21
N SER A 32 8.32 9.88 -3.88
CA SER A 32 8.88 9.00 -4.91
C SER A 32 7.77 8.05 -5.40
N PRO A 33 7.87 7.52 -6.64
CA PRO A 33 6.86 6.59 -7.13
C PRO A 33 6.70 5.37 -6.23
N ALA A 34 7.79 4.80 -5.72
CA ALA A 34 7.72 3.64 -4.84
C ALA A 34 6.98 3.94 -3.55
N ARG A 35 7.25 5.10 -2.95
CA ARG A 35 6.57 5.51 -1.74
C ARG A 35 5.10 5.77 -1.99
N PHE A 36 4.77 6.39 -3.12
CA PHE A 36 3.39 6.65 -3.49
C PHE A 36 2.60 5.34 -3.61
N ILE A 37 3.18 4.34 -4.28
CA ILE A 37 2.54 3.03 -4.42
C ILE A 37 2.30 2.40 -3.05
N ASN A 38 3.28 2.46 -2.15
CA ASN A 38 3.12 1.90 -0.80
C ASN A 38 2.04 2.62 -0.02
N GLU A 39 1.95 3.94 -0.14
CA GLU A 39 0.89 4.71 0.51
C GLU A 39 -0.49 4.29 0.01
N VAL A 40 -0.64 4.11 -1.31
CA VAL A 40 -1.90 3.67 -1.90
C VAL A 40 -2.25 2.25 -1.44
N ARG A 41 -1.27 1.34 -1.43
CA ARG A 41 -1.48 -0.03 -0.95
C ARG A 41 -1.93 -0.06 0.50
N MET A 42 -1.29 0.73 1.35
CA MET A 42 -1.63 0.77 2.78
C MET A 42 -2.99 1.42 3.00
N SER A 43 -3.32 2.45 2.26
CA SER A 43 -4.63 3.08 2.32
C SER A 43 -5.73 2.07 1.97
N LYS A 44 -5.52 1.29 0.91
CA LYS A 44 -6.48 0.26 0.52
C LYS A 44 -6.57 -0.86 1.56
N ALA A 45 -5.44 -1.27 2.12
CA ALA A 45 -5.42 -2.28 3.18
C ALA A 45 -6.23 -1.81 4.39
N LYS A 46 -6.05 -0.57 4.81
CA LYS A 46 -6.83 0.01 5.92
C LYS A 46 -8.33 -0.05 5.66
N GLU A 47 -8.72 0.29 4.44
CA GLU A 47 -10.13 0.25 4.04
C GLU A 47 -10.70 -1.17 4.13
N ILE A 48 -9.98 -2.15 3.61
CA ILE A 48 -10.42 -3.55 3.65
C ILE A 48 -10.45 -4.08 5.08
N LEU A 49 -9.44 -3.75 5.89
CA LEU A 49 -9.39 -4.16 7.28
C LEU A 49 -10.59 -3.63 8.07
N THR A 50 -10.98 -2.39 7.81
CA THR A 50 -12.07 -1.74 8.52
C THR A 50 -13.44 -2.27 8.09
N ASN A 51 -13.61 -2.57 6.82
CA ASN A 51 -14.92 -2.80 6.24
C ASN A 51 -15.24 -4.26 5.91
N THR A 52 -14.29 -5.18 6.09
CA THR A 52 -14.51 -6.58 5.72
C THR A 52 -13.95 -7.53 6.79
N ALA A 53 -14.30 -8.80 6.66
CA ALA A 53 -13.73 -9.87 7.48
C ALA A 53 -12.65 -10.65 6.72
N MET A 54 -12.16 -10.11 5.60
CA MET A 54 -11.14 -10.77 4.80
C MET A 54 -9.88 -11.03 5.65
N SER A 55 -9.26 -12.19 5.48
CA SER A 55 -8.07 -12.53 6.25
C SER A 55 -6.93 -11.57 5.92
N ILE A 56 -6.05 -11.37 6.90
CA ILE A 56 -4.91 -10.46 6.72
C ILE A 56 -4.00 -10.94 5.59
N LYS A 57 -3.83 -12.25 5.48
CA LYS A 57 -3.03 -12.84 4.40
C LYS A 57 -3.64 -12.53 3.02
N GLU A 58 -4.95 -12.65 2.90
CA GLU A 58 -5.63 -12.31 1.65
C GLU A 58 -5.54 -10.83 1.34
N ILE A 59 -5.66 -9.98 2.36
CA ILE A 59 -5.53 -8.53 2.18
C ILE A 59 -4.14 -8.21 1.66
N ALA A 60 -3.09 -8.77 2.25
CA ALA A 60 -1.72 -8.55 1.79
C ALA A 60 -1.59 -8.85 0.31
N TYR A 61 -2.09 -10.01 -0.12
CA TYR A 61 -2.03 -10.41 -1.51
C TYR A 61 -2.83 -9.47 -2.41
N ASN A 62 -4.04 -9.12 -1.99
CA ASN A 62 -4.93 -8.25 -2.78
C ASN A 62 -4.36 -6.86 -3.02
N VAL A 63 -3.64 -6.30 -2.06
CA VAL A 63 -3.06 -4.96 -2.22
C VAL A 63 -1.67 -4.99 -2.84
N GLY A 64 -1.18 -6.16 -3.27
CA GLY A 64 0.01 -6.26 -4.08
C GLY A 64 1.27 -6.75 -3.39
N TYR A 65 1.17 -7.28 -2.17
CA TYR A 65 2.31 -7.85 -1.47
C TYR A 65 2.35 -9.36 -1.71
N ASN A 66 3.49 -9.86 -2.16
CA ASN A 66 3.68 -11.29 -2.40
C ASN A 66 4.00 -12.06 -1.12
N ASN A 67 4.42 -11.36 -0.09
CA ASN A 67 4.85 -11.96 1.16
C ASN A 67 4.06 -11.36 2.31
N HIS A 68 3.34 -12.23 3.04
CA HIS A 68 2.51 -11.84 4.17
C HIS A 68 3.34 -11.19 5.29
N ASP A 69 4.51 -11.74 5.60
CA ASP A 69 5.36 -11.20 6.66
C ASP A 69 5.88 -9.81 6.31
N TYR A 70 6.20 -9.60 5.04
CA TYR A 70 6.63 -8.29 4.58
C TYR A 70 5.52 -7.26 4.72
N PHE A 71 4.30 -7.63 4.35
CA PHE A 71 3.14 -6.75 4.51
C PHE A 71 2.91 -6.40 5.98
N PHE A 72 2.97 -7.41 6.85
CA PHE A 72 2.78 -7.22 8.29
C PHE A 72 3.78 -6.19 8.84
N THR A 73 5.05 -6.37 8.52
CA THR A 73 6.11 -5.47 8.97
C THR A 73 5.94 -4.06 8.41
N ALA A 74 5.65 -3.96 7.12
CA ALA A 74 5.44 -2.67 6.47
C ALA A 74 4.24 -1.93 7.06
N PHE A 75 3.14 -2.64 7.27
CA PHE A 75 1.93 -2.04 7.85
C PHE A 75 2.20 -1.50 9.25
N ARG A 76 2.84 -2.31 10.08
CA ARG A 76 3.18 -1.90 11.44
C ARG A 76 4.12 -0.69 11.46
N HIS A 77 5.10 -0.69 10.55
CA HIS A 77 6.04 0.42 10.44
C HIS A 77 5.33 1.72 10.02
N MET A 78 4.41 1.63 9.08
CA MET A 78 3.74 2.81 8.55
C MET A 78 2.60 3.33 9.42
N THR A 79 1.92 2.45 10.17
CA THR A 79 0.74 2.84 10.94
C THR A 79 0.95 2.82 12.46
N GLY A 80 2.01 2.16 12.92
CA GLY A 80 2.25 1.97 14.35
C GLY A 80 1.46 0.82 14.95
N GLN A 81 0.64 0.13 14.18
CA GLN A 81 -0.19 -0.99 14.64
C GLN A 81 -0.04 -2.18 13.71
N THR A 82 -0.24 -3.38 14.26
CA THR A 82 -0.37 -4.55 13.40
C THR A 82 -1.70 -4.48 12.65
N PRO A 83 -1.83 -5.18 11.51
CA PRO A 83 -3.10 -5.22 10.81
C PRO A 83 -4.27 -5.68 11.70
N ALA A 84 -4.04 -6.69 12.56
CA ALA A 84 -5.09 -7.16 13.46
C ALA A 84 -5.48 -6.11 14.50
N GLU A 85 -4.51 -5.42 15.07
CA GLU A 85 -4.77 -4.33 16.02
C GLU A 85 -5.56 -3.22 15.36
N TYR A 86 -5.18 -2.86 14.15
CA TYR A 86 -5.87 -1.83 13.40
C TYR A 86 -7.32 -2.22 13.12
N ARG A 87 -7.54 -3.45 12.68
CA ARG A 87 -8.90 -3.96 12.43
C ARG A 87 -9.75 -3.89 13.68
N ASN A 88 -9.22 -4.39 14.80
CA ASN A 88 -9.98 -4.41 16.04
C ASN A 88 -10.36 -3.01 16.50
N ALA A 89 -9.43 -2.08 16.40
CA ALA A 89 -9.68 -0.69 16.80
C ALA A 89 -10.72 -0.01 15.91
N THR A 90 -10.61 -0.18 14.59
CA THR A 90 -11.51 0.51 13.66
C THR A 90 -12.89 -0.12 13.61
N GLN A 91 -12.99 -1.45 13.73
CA GLN A 91 -14.28 -2.11 13.75
C GLN A 91 -15.03 -1.86 15.06
N ALA A 92 -14.33 -1.80 16.18
CA ALA A 92 -14.94 -1.43 17.45
C ALA A 92 -15.51 -0.01 17.40
N THR A 93 -14.76 0.94 16.84
CA THR A 93 -15.24 2.31 16.66
C THR A 93 -16.44 2.38 15.74
N LYS A 94 -16.44 1.56 14.68
CA LYS A 94 -17.54 1.53 13.73
C LYS A 94 -18.85 1.05 14.33
N LEU A 95 -18.77 0.18 15.35
CA LEU A 95 -19.95 -0.34 16.03
C LEU A 95 -20.59 0.66 17.00
N LEU A 96 -19.88 1.71 17.35
CA LEU A 96 -20.40 2.76 18.17
C LEU A 96 -21.25 3.73 17.36
#